data_34d2a4a00335e804631aff67e28f408d
#
_entry.id   34d2a4a00335e804631aff67e28f408d
#
_cell.length_a   1.000
_cell.length_b   1.000
_cell.length_c   1.000
_cell.angle_alpha   90.00
_cell.angle_beta   90.00
_cell.angle_gamma   90.00
#
_symmetry.space_group_name_H-M   'P 1'
#
loop_
_entity.id
_entity.type
_entity.pdbx_description
1 polymer ?
#
loop_
_entity_poly.entity_id
_entity_poly.type
_entity_poly.pdbx_seq_one_letter_code
_entity_poly.pdbx_strand_id
1 'polypeptide(L)'
;MMSNFNSRGFPYHRGRRLRSSSNLRDIVSQAKLSLDDLVMPYFIKEVEDNPEVKNMPGILRYDENEILLQIEKLIKKGIKAVALFPKISEENKTPDGIEALNENNLICRTLRNIKKKIPEILVFCDVALDPYTTTGHDGIVNKKGEIDNDITIDSLSKMSVLLANNGCDVVSPSDMMDGRVKIIRNELEX
;
A
#
# COMPACT_ATOMS: atom_id res chain seq x y z
N MET A 1 51.90 -13.01 7.52
CA MET A 1 50.86 -14.04 7.30
C MET A 1 49.62 -13.62 8.07
N MET A 2 48.59 -13.08 7.36
CA MET A 2 47.30 -12.84 7.99
C MET A 2 46.60 -14.20 8.09
N SER A 3 46.47 -14.71 9.33
CA SER A 3 45.72 -15.93 9.56
C SER A 3 44.24 -15.71 9.17
N ASN A 4 43.72 -16.59 8.32
CA ASN A 4 42.32 -16.61 7.94
C ASN A 4 41.45 -16.91 9.18
N PHE A 5 41.00 -15.87 9.87
CA PHE A 5 40.12 -16.00 11.03
C PHE A 5 38.76 -16.55 10.66
N ASN A 6 38.43 -16.64 9.38
CA ASN A 6 37.09 -16.98 8.90
C ASN A 6 36.80 -18.48 8.69
N SER A 7 37.75 -19.37 9.02
CA SER A 7 37.58 -20.80 8.74
C SER A 7 37.47 -21.70 9.97
N ARG A 8 37.21 -21.12 11.16
CA ARG A 8 37.08 -21.93 12.37
C ARG A 8 35.65 -22.46 12.51
N GLY A 9 35.42 -23.66 12.05
CA GLY A 9 34.18 -24.38 12.22
C GLY A 9 33.96 -24.86 13.67
N PHE A 10 33.04 -25.78 13.85
CA PHE A 10 32.84 -26.48 15.13
C PHE A 10 34.11 -27.15 15.57
N PRO A 11 34.53 -27.11 16.88
CA PRO A 11 33.74 -26.58 18.04
C PRO A 11 33.98 -25.11 18.37
N TYR A 12 34.78 -24.41 17.59
CA TYR A 12 35.15 -23.01 17.88
C TYR A 12 34.02 -22.05 17.60
N HIS A 13 33.27 -22.27 16.52
CA HIS A 13 32.06 -21.51 16.18
C HIS A 13 30.84 -22.23 16.71
N ARG A 14 30.10 -21.59 17.63
CA ARG A 14 28.88 -22.13 18.23
C ARG A 14 27.83 -21.03 18.28
N GLY A 15 26.91 -21.03 17.32
CA GLY A 15 25.85 -20.02 17.20
C GLY A 15 24.94 -19.93 18.44
N ARG A 16 24.76 -21.04 19.15
CA ARG A 16 23.89 -21.05 20.34
C ARG A 16 24.46 -20.24 21.52
N ARG A 17 25.73 -19.91 21.51
CA ARG A 17 26.32 -19.04 22.57
C ARG A 17 25.58 -17.70 22.66
N LEU A 18 25.20 -17.12 21.50
CA LEU A 18 24.50 -15.84 21.42
C LEU A 18 23.00 -15.95 21.76
N ARG A 19 22.53 -17.16 22.02
CA ARG A 19 21.13 -17.41 22.35
C ARG A 19 20.92 -17.90 23.78
N SER A 20 21.95 -17.84 24.62
CA SER A 20 21.95 -18.45 25.96
C SER A 20 21.03 -17.74 26.95
N SER A 21 20.70 -16.46 26.74
CA SER A 21 19.76 -15.71 27.58
C SER A 21 19.00 -14.70 26.77
N SER A 22 17.87 -14.21 27.34
CA SER A 22 17.10 -13.14 26.70
C SER A 22 17.95 -11.88 26.51
N ASN A 23 18.66 -11.48 27.57
CA ASN A 23 19.50 -10.28 27.55
C ASN A 23 20.54 -10.34 26.43
N LEU A 24 21.17 -11.50 26.25
CA LEU A 24 22.16 -11.65 25.20
C LEU A 24 21.54 -11.60 23.80
N ARG A 25 20.36 -12.25 23.63
CA ARG A 25 19.63 -12.17 22.37
C ARG A 25 19.25 -10.71 22.02
N ASP A 26 18.80 -9.95 23.03
CA ASP A 26 18.41 -8.55 22.85
C ASP A 26 19.59 -7.68 22.44
N ILE A 27 20.76 -7.90 23.07
CA ILE A 27 21.99 -7.14 22.76
C ILE A 27 22.46 -7.39 21.33
N VAL A 28 22.40 -8.64 20.86
CA VAL A 28 22.92 -9.00 19.52
C VAL A 28 21.85 -8.92 18.42
N SER A 29 20.61 -8.55 18.78
CA SER A 29 19.52 -8.45 17.81
C SER A 29 19.80 -7.36 16.77
N GLN A 30 19.77 -7.74 15.50
CA GLN A 30 19.99 -6.82 14.38
C GLN A 30 18.69 -6.17 13.91
N ALA A 31 17.55 -6.84 14.13
CA ALA A 31 16.24 -6.33 13.73
C ALA A 31 15.42 -6.02 14.98
N LYS A 32 14.88 -4.81 15.03
CA LYS A 32 13.98 -4.37 16.11
C LYS A 32 12.74 -3.78 15.49
N LEU A 33 11.56 -4.13 16.01
CA LEU A 33 10.29 -3.62 15.56
C LEU A 33 9.86 -2.46 16.45
N SER A 34 9.48 -1.35 15.82
CA SER A 34 8.92 -0.18 16.50
C SER A 34 7.59 0.20 15.86
N LEU A 35 6.85 1.11 16.48
CA LEU A 35 5.62 1.64 15.91
C LEU A 35 5.87 2.39 14.58
N ASP A 36 7.08 2.90 14.39
CA ASP A 36 7.48 3.61 13.18
C ASP A 36 7.65 2.68 11.97
N ASP A 37 7.69 1.36 12.21
CA ASP A 37 7.78 0.36 11.14
C ASP A 37 6.41 -0.08 10.63
N LEU A 38 5.31 0.43 11.23
CA LEU A 38 3.96 -0.07 10.96
C LEU A 38 3.15 0.88 10.07
N VAL A 39 2.52 0.31 9.04
CA VAL A 39 1.53 1.00 8.20
C VAL A 39 0.22 0.21 8.32
N MET A 40 -0.85 0.88 8.74
CA MET A 40 -2.15 0.21 8.94
C MET A 40 -2.95 0.19 7.64
N PRO A 41 -3.26 -0.99 7.08
CA PRO A 41 -4.11 -1.06 5.88
C PRO A 41 -5.59 -0.87 6.23
N TYR A 42 -6.29 -0.07 5.43
CA TYR A 42 -7.73 0.14 5.56
C TYR A 42 -8.42 -0.02 4.21
N PHE A 43 -9.54 -0.72 4.22
CA PHE A 43 -10.44 -0.81 3.07
C PHE A 43 -11.46 0.32 3.15
N ILE A 44 -11.66 1.02 2.02
CA ILE A 44 -12.57 2.16 1.91
C ILE A 44 -13.76 1.78 1.03
N LYS A 45 -14.96 2.24 1.41
CA LYS A 45 -16.22 1.95 0.69
C LYS A 45 -17.06 3.21 0.54
N GLU A 46 -18.04 3.17 -0.36
CA GLU A 46 -19.12 4.16 -0.40
C GLU A 46 -20.04 3.95 0.82
N VAL A 47 -20.79 5.00 1.19
CA VAL A 47 -21.62 4.99 2.41
C VAL A 47 -22.59 3.81 2.41
N GLU A 48 -23.26 3.57 1.29
CA GLU A 48 -24.30 2.54 1.16
C GLU A 48 -23.78 1.10 1.08
N ASP A 49 -22.47 0.92 0.89
CA ASP A 49 -21.87 -0.41 0.72
C ASP A 49 -21.79 -1.20 2.03
N ASN A 50 -21.78 -2.52 1.91
CA ASN A 50 -21.61 -3.44 3.04
C ASN A 50 -20.21 -3.23 3.66
N PRO A 51 -20.12 -2.99 4.97
CA PRO A 51 -18.82 -2.82 5.62
C PRO A 51 -18.01 -4.12 5.76
N GLU A 52 -18.65 -5.29 5.73
CA GLU A 52 -17.95 -6.55 5.96
C GLU A 52 -17.13 -6.98 4.75
N VAL A 53 -15.89 -7.43 4.99
CA VAL A 53 -15.03 -8.03 3.96
C VAL A 53 -15.26 -9.54 3.99
N LYS A 54 -15.84 -10.07 2.93
CA LYS A 54 -16.10 -11.52 2.81
C LYS A 54 -14.81 -12.29 3.01
N ASN A 55 -14.87 -13.34 3.82
CA ASN A 55 -13.76 -14.24 4.13
C ASN A 55 -12.61 -13.60 4.94
N MET A 56 -12.80 -12.40 5.48
CA MET A 56 -11.83 -11.76 6.40
C MET A 56 -12.52 -11.36 7.71
N PRO A 57 -12.84 -12.31 8.58
CA PRO A 57 -13.57 -12.02 9.82
C PRO A 57 -12.89 -10.95 10.66
N GLY A 58 -13.66 -9.94 11.08
CA GLY A 58 -13.16 -8.84 11.89
C GLY A 58 -12.53 -7.69 11.11
N ILE A 59 -12.39 -7.82 9.79
CA ILE A 59 -11.90 -6.74 8.93
C ILE A 59 -13.11 -6.02 8.32
N LEU A 60 -13.14 -4.71 8.47
CA LEU A 60 -14.24 -3.88 7.96
C LEU A 60 -13.74 -2.88 6.93
N ARG A 61 -14.64 -2.48 6.05
CA ARG A 61 -14.51 -1.32 5.16
C ARG A 61 -15.11 -0.11 5.85
N TYR A 62 -14.53 1.03 5.61
CA TYR A 62 -14.96 2.29 6.22
C TYR A 62 -15.29 3.31 5.14
N ASP A 63 -16.35 4.08 5.33
CA ASP A 63 -16.63 5.22 4.45
C ASP A 63 -15.71 6.39 4.80
N GLU A 64 -15.79 7.47 4.00
CA GLU A 64 -14.87 8.61 4.12
C GLU A 64 -15.03 9.41 5.44
N ASN A 65 -16.08 9.19 6.22
CA ASN A 65 -16.24 9.78 7.55
C ASN A 65 -15.78 8.82 8.64
N GLU A 66 -16.14 7.55 8.51
CA GLU A 66 -15.77 6.51 9.48
C GLU A 66 -14.25 6.34 9.56
N ILE A 67 -13.56 6.44 8.41
CA ILE A 67 -12.10 6.25 8.37
C ILE A 67 -11.37 7.31 9.20
N LEU A 68 -11.89 8.54 9.28
CA LEU A 68 -11.28 9.59 10.10
C LEU A 68 -11.23 9.18 11.58
N LEU A 69 -12.32 8.59 12.08
CA LEU A 69 -12.40 8.13 13.46
C LEU A 69 -11.39 6.98 13.72
N GLN A 70 -11.22 6.09 12.73
CA GLN A 70 -10.26 4.99 12.87
C GLN A 70 -8.82 5.52 12.89
N ILE A 71 -8.51 6.49 12.02
CA ILE A 71 -7.17 7.11 11.98
C ILE A 71 -6.87 7.83 13.29
N GLU A 72 -7.84 8.57 13.86
CA GLU A 72 -7.66 9.22 15.17
C GLU A 72 -7.33 8.22 16.29
N LYS A 73 -8.03 7.08 16.30
CA LYS A 73 -7.74 6.01 17.26
C LYS A 73 -6.34 5.43 17.06
N LEU A 74 -5.91 5.31 15.80
CA LEU A 74 -4.62 4.77 15.44
C LEU A 74 -3.47 5.69 15.88
N ILE A 75 -3.62 7.00 15.67
CA ILE A 75 -2.65 8.01 16.06
C ILE A 75 -2.44 7.97 17.60
N LYS A 76 -3.52 7.82 18.35
CA LYS A 76 -3.43 7.71 19.82
C LYS A 76 -2.63 6.48 20.27
N LYS A 77 -2.50 5.47 19.41
CA LYS A 77 -1.66 4.29 19.65
C LYS A 77 -0.22 4.49 19.20
N GLY A 78 0.09 5.61 18.54
CA GLY A 78 1.44 5.94 18.07
C GLY A 78 1.76 5.53 16.64
N ILE A 79 0.79 5.01 15.89
CA ILE A 79 0.97 4.65 14.47
C ILE A 79 0.85 5.93 13.62
N LYS A 80 1.75 6.08 12.65
CA LYS A 80 1.90 7.34 11.90
C LYS A 80 1.53 7.22 10.42
N ALA A 81 1.17 6.02 9.95
CA ALA A 81 0.93 5.78 8.53
C ALA A 81 -0.23 4.82 8.31
N VAL A 82 -1.00 5.07 7.25
CA VAL A 82 -2.09 4.21 6.80
C VAL A 82 -1.91 3.89 5.30
N ALA A 83 -2.45 2.76 4.86
CA ALA A 83 -2.52 2.39 3.45
C ALA A 83 -3.98 2.19 3.07
N LEU A 84 -4.43 2.82 1.98
CA LEU A 84 -5.84 2.83 1.57
C LEU A 84 -6.08 1.94 0.35
N PHE A 85 -7.12 1.12 0.43
CA PHE A 85 -7.55 0.18 -0.63
C PHE A 85 -9.05 0.39 -0.89
N PRO A 86 -9.45 0.85 -2.08
CA PRO A 86 -10.85 1.15 -2.36
C PRO A 86 -11.67 -0.06 -2.78
N LYS A 87 -12.92 -0.11 -2.36
CA LYS A 87 -13.94 -0.96 -2.97
C LYS A 87 -14.78 -0.09 -3.90
N ILE A 88 -14.62 -0.30 -5.19
CA ILE A 88 -15.36 0.45 -6.22
C ILE A 88 -16.67 -0.31 -6.51
N SER A 89 -17.77 0.44 -6.65
CA SER A 89 -19.05 -0.15 -7.01
C SER A 89 -19.01 -0.72 -8.43
N GLU A 90 -19.71 -1.81 -8.66
CA GLU A 90 -19.66 -2.53 -9.95
C GLU A 90 -20.06 -1.66 -11.14
N GLU A 91 -20.98 -0.70 -10.92
CA GLU A 91 -21.44 0.24 -11.97
C GLU A 91 -20.36 1.22 -12.42
N ASN A 92 -19.33 1.45 -11.60
CA ASN A 92 -18.23 2.36 -11.90
C ASN A 92 -17.00 1.62 -12.47
N LYS A 93 -17.06 0.30 -12.57
CA LYS A 93 -15.97 -0.48 -13.16
C LYS A 93 -16.11 -0.51 -14.68
N THR A 94 -15.00 -0.39 -15.38
CA THR A 94 -14.94 -0.44 -16.83
C THR A 94 -13.81 -1.37 -17.29
N PRO A 95 -13.80 -1.82 -18.54
CA PRO A 95 -12.69 -2.67 -19.02
C PRO A 95 -11.31 -2.02 -18.93
N ASP A 96 -11.26 -0.68 -19.00
CA ASP A 96 -10.01 0.10 -18.95
C ASP A 96 -9.75 0.74 -17.59
N GLY A 97 -10.65 0.56 -16.61
CA GLY A 97 -10.47 1.08 -15.25
C GLY A 97 -10.47 2.59 -15.16
N ILE A 98 -11.20 3.29 -16.07
CA ILE A 98 -11.14 4.77 -16.18
C ILE A 98 -11.51 5.48 -14.87
N GLU A 99 -12.31 4.87 -14.00
CA GLU A 99 -12.67 5.46 -12.71
C GLU A 99 -11.41 5.75 -11.85
N ALA A 100 -10.31 5.02 -12.06
CA ALA A 100 -9.03 5.29 -11.38
C ALA A 100 -8.51 6.71 -11.68
N LEU A 101 -8.92 7.30 -12.82
CA LEU A 101 -8.48 8.64 -13.27
C LEU A 101 -9.52 9.74 -13.01
N ASN A 102 -10.61 9.41 -12.32
CA ASN A 102 -11.65 10.37 -11.97
C ASN A 102 -11.22 11.15 -10.71
N GLU A 103 -11.08 12.47 -10.83
CA GLU A 103 -10.69 13.36 -9.71
C GLU A 103 -11.62 13.27 -8.49
N ASN A 104 -12.85 12.81 -8.70
CA ASN A 104 -13.84 12.70 -7.65
C ASN A 104 -14.13 11.24 -7.26
N ASN A 105 -13.24 10.33 -7.60
CA ASN A 105 -13.38 8.94 -7.19
C ASN A 105 -13.26 8.80 -5.67
N LEU A 106 -13.65 7.66 -5.15
CA LEU A 106 -13.71 7.38 -3.70
C LEU A 106 -12.38 7.70 -2.99
N ILE A 107 -11.24 7.27 -3.55
CA ILE A 107 -9.94 7.46 -2.91
C ILE A 107 -9.55 8.95 -2.90
N CYS A 108 -9.74 9.67 -4.00
CA CYS A 108 -9.40 11.09 -4.07
C CYS A 108 -10.21 11.93 -3.07
N ARG A 109 -11.52 11.65 -2.94
CA ARG A 109 -12.36 12.33 -1.94
C ARG A 109 -11.88 12.00 -0.52
N THR A 110 -11.59 10.73 -0.27
CA THR A 110 -11.11 10.27 1.05
C THR A 110 -9.77 10.92 1.41
N LEU A 111 -8.82 11.00 0.45
CA LEU A 111 -7.52 11.65 0.65
C LEU A 111 -7.68 13.11 1.05
N ARG A 112 -8.47 13.88 0.26
CA ARG A 112 -8.71 15.29 0.56
C ARG A 112 -9.31 15.46 1.96
N ASN A 113 -10.25 14.60 2.34
CA ASN A 113 -10.90 14.64 3.64
C ASN A 113 -9.90 14.34 4.77
N ILE A 114 -9.06 13.31 4.60
CA ILE A 114 -8.02 12.96 5.58
C ILE A 114 -7.03 14.12 5.72
N LYS A 115 -6.49 14.64 4.62
CA LYS A 115 -5.47 15.70 4.67
C LYS A 115 -6.02 17.02 5.22
N LYS A 116 -7.30 17.27 5.02
CA LYS A 116 -7.97 18.46 5.62
C LYS A 116 -8.11 18.33 7.14
N LYS A 117 -8.38 17.14 7.65
CA LYS A 117 -8.68 16.90 9.08
C LYS A 117 -7.45 16.46 9.87
N ILE A 118 -6.59 15.66 9.27
CA ILE A 118 -5.44 15.00 9.94
C ILE A 118 -4.23 15.13 9.01
N PRO A 119 -3.71 16.34 8.77
CA PRO A 119 -2.67 16.57 7.76
C PRO A 119 -1.36 15.84 8.03
N GLU A 120 -1.08 15.51 9.30
CA GLU A 120 0.19 14.90 9.70
C GLU A 120 0.27 13.37 9.44
N ILE A 121 -0.86 12.69 9.22
CA ILE A 121 -0.82 11.23 8.96
C ILE A 121 -0.25 10.97 7.56
N LEU A 122 0.67 10.01 7.46
CA LEU A 122 1.19 9.59 6.16
C LEU A 122 0.19 8.63 5.51
N VAL A 123 -0.15 8.90 4.26
CA VAL A 123 -1.11 8.07 3.52
C VAL A 123 -0.43 7.42 2.33
N PHE A 124 -0.42 6.10 2.34
CA PHE A 124 0.00 5.26 1.23
C PHE A 124 -1.24 4.92 0.41
N CYS A 125 -1.12 4.97 -0.91
CA CYS A 125 -2.21 4.55 -1.78
C CYS A 125 -1.73 3.45 -2.72
N ASP A 126 -2.54 2.43 -2.84
CA ASP A 126 -2.34 1.37 -3.81
C ASP A 126 -2.46 1.94 -5.23
N VAL A 127 -1.56 1.54 -6.12
CA VAL A 127 -1.59 1.92 -7.53
C VAL A 127 -1.69 0.64 -8.36
N ALA A 128 -2.92 0.26 -8.67
CA ALA A 128 -3.27 -0.91 -9.47
C ALA A 128 -4.67 -0.72 -10.02
N LEU A 129 -5.01 -1.34 -11.12
CA LEU A 129 -6.31 -1.15 -11.77
C LEU A 129 -7.36 -2.21 -11.39
N ASP A 130 -6.97 -3.28 -10.67
CA ASP A 130 -7.90 -4.37 -10.31
C ASP A 130 -9.18 -3.90 -9.60
N PRO A 131 -9.16 -2.87 -8.69
CA PRO A 131 -10.42 -2.42 -8.10
C PRO A 131 -11.35 -1.75 -9.10
N TYR A 132 -10.81 -1.24 -10.21
CA TYR A 132 -11.51 -0.38 -11.18
C TYR A 132 -11.89 -1.10 -12.47
N THR A 133 -11.30 -2.28 -12.75
CA THR A 133 -11.57 -3.01 -13.98
C THR A 133 -12.71 -4.04 -13.80
N THR A 134 -13.50 -4.22 -14.85
CA THR A 134 -14.54 -5.26 -14.88
C THR A 134 -13.96 -6.68 -14.86
N THR A 135 -12.71 -6.83 -15.31
CA THR A 135 -12.01 -8.12 -15.29
C THR A 135 -11.46 -8.47 -13.89
N GLY A 136 -11.30 -7.45 -13.03
CA GLY A 136 -10.62 -7.61 -11.74
C GLY A 136 -9.12 -7.86 -11.90
N HIS A 137 -8.55 -7.54 -13.07
CA HIS A 137 -7.11 -7.69 -13.33
C HIS A 137 -6.40 -6.34 -13.14
N ASP A 138 -5.14 -6.38 -12.71
CA ASP A 138 -4.29 -5.19 -12.50
C ASP A 138 -4.00 -4.44 -13.78
N GLY A 139 -4.06 -5.11 -14.93
CA GLY A 139 -3.74 -4.55 -16.24
C GLY A 139 -4.94 -4.51 -17.19
N ILE A 140 -4.87 -3.60 -18.13
CA ILE A 140 -5.89 -3.43 -19.18
C ILE A 140 -5.76 -4.58 -20.19
N VAL A 141 -6.89 -5.26 -20.43
CA VAL A 141 -6.94 -6.42 -21.32
C VAL A 141 -7.31 -5.93 -22.73
N ASN A 142 -6.50 -6.27 -23.73
CA ASN A 142 -6.74 -5.91 -25.13
C ASN A 142 -7.81 -6.82 -25.78
N LYS A 143 -8.15 -6.54 -27.03
CA LYS A 143 -9.18 -7.31 -27.76
C LYS A 143 -8.83 -8.78 -27.99
N LYS A 144 -7.57 -9.15 -27.80
CA LYS A 144 -7.11 -10.54 -27.94
C LYS A 144 -7.15 -11.30 -26.62
N GLY A 145 -7.50 -10.63 -25.51
CA GLY A 145 -7.49 -11.22 -24.17
C GLY A 145 -6.12 -11.19 -23.50
N GLU A 146 -5.19 -10.40 -24.03
CA GLU A 146 -3.84 -10.25 -23.48
C GLU A 146 -3.73 -8.93 -22.70
N ILE A 147 -2.85 -8.89 -21.71
CA ILE A 147 -2.57 -7.67 -20.96
C ILE A 147 -1.77 -6.72 -21.85
N ASP A 148 -2.23 -5.48 -21.96
CA ASP A 148 -1.51 -4.42 -22.65
C ASP A 148 -0.67 -3.65 -21.64
N ASN A 149 0.60 -4.01 -21.54
CA ASN A 149 1.52 -3.45 -20.57
C ASN A 149 1.65 -1.93 -20.69
N ASP A 150 1.86 -1.44 -21.89
CA ASP A 150 2.23 -0.04 -22.13
C ASP A 150 1.04 0.92 -21.88
N ILE A 151 -0.16 0.52 -22.31
CA ILE A 151 -1.38 1.28 -21.99
C ILE A 151 -1.64 1.27 -20.49
N THR A 152 -1.38 0.13 -19.83
CA THR A 152 -1.58 0.01 -18.39
C THR A 152 -0.63 0.94 -17.61
N ILE A 153 0.67 0.95 -17.94
CA ILE A 153 1.61 1.82 -17.20
C ILE A 153 1.35 3.30 -17.43
N ASP A 154 0.82 3.69 -18.61
CA ASP A 154 0.37 5.06 -18.85
C ASP A 154 -0.78 5.43 -17.90
N SER A 155 -1.77 4.55 -17.74
CA SER A 155 -2.89 4.75 -16.80
C SER A 155 -2.40 4.81 -15.35
N LEU A 156 -1.50 3.90 -14.95
CA LEU A 156 -0.94 3.86 -13.59
C LEU A 156 -0.14 5.12 -13.26
N SER A 157 0.59 5.67 -14.24
CA SER A 157 1.35 6.91 -14.02
C SER A 157 0.41 8.11 -13.80
N LYS A 158 -0.63 8.22 -14.61
CA LYS A 158 -1.66 9.27 -14.44
C LYS A 158 -2.39 9.14 -13.11
N MET A 159 -2.74 7.90 -12.73
CA MET A 159 -3.34 7.60 -11.43
C MET A 159 -2.43 8.05 -10.28
N SER A 160 -1.13 7.78 -10.40
CA SER A 160 -0.15 8.16 -9.36
C SER A 160 -0.08 9.67 -9.18
N VAL A 161 -0.05 10.44 -10.27
CA VAL A 161 -0.07 11.92 -10.23
C VAL A 161 -1.38 12.41 -9.62
N LEU A 162 -2.50 11.81 -10.02
CA LEU A 162 -3.81 12.18 -9.48
C LEU A 162 -3.87 11.96 -7.97
N LEU A 163 -3.40 10.81 -7.50
CA LEU A 163 -3.37 10.50 -6.06
C LEU A 163 -2.46 11.48 -5.31
N ALA A 164 -1.28 11.77 -5.83
CA ALA A 164 -0.34 12.72 -5.22
C ALA A 164 -0.98 14.11 -5.10
N ASN A 165 -1.64 14.59 -6.14
CA ASN A 165 -2.32 15.89 -6.16
C ASN A 165 -3.48 15.96 -5.16
N ASN A 166 -4.01 14.81 -4.76
CA ASN A 166 -5.12 14.73 -3.79
C ASN A 166 -4.65 14.43 -2.36
N GLY A 167 -3.32 14.32 -2.13
CA GLY A 167 -2.77 14.21 -0.78
C GLY A 167 -2.17 12.86 -0.42
N CYS A 168 -1.95 11.98 -1.40
CA CYS A 168 -1.20 10.75 -1.17
C CYS A 168 0.28 11.09 -0.94
N ASP A 169 0.87 10.59 0.14
CA ASP A 169 2.29 10.81 0.45
C ASP A 169 3.19 9.77 -0.21
N VAL A 170 2.69 8.54 -0.37
CA VAL A 170 3.47 7.42 -0.93
C VAL A 170 2.59 6.62 -1.88
N VAL A 171 2.95 6.57 -3.15
CA VAL A 171 2.31 5.68 -4.11
C VAL A 171 2.95 4.30 -4.04
N SER A 172 2.13 3.25 -4.03
CA SER A 172 2.56 1.87 -3.80
C SER A 172 2.10 0.99 -4.96
N PRO A 173 2.83 0.99 -6.10
CA PRO A 173 2.39 0.20 -7.25
C PRO A 173 2.49 -1.30 -6.94
N SER A 174 1.34 -1.94 -6.84
CA SER A 174 1.19 -3.37 -6.53
C SER A 174 0.89 -4.21 -7.77
N ASP A 175 0.70 -3.56 -8.92
CA ASP A 175 0.49 -4.19 -10.21
C ASP A 175 1.74 -4.99 -10.66
N MET A 176 1.63 -5.69 -11.78
CA MET A 176 2.69 -6.56 -12.29
C MET A 176 3.29 -6.08 -13.61
N MET A 177 3.12 -4.79 -13.96
CA MET A 177 3.55 -4.29 -15.26
C MET A 177 5.04 -4.00 -15.31
N ASP A 178 5.66 -4.29 -16.45
CA ASP A 178 7.08 -4.02 -16.69
C ASP A 178 7.31 -2.52 -16.85
N GLY A 179 8.31 -1.99 -16.14
CA GLY A 179 8.76 -0.62 -16.31
C GLY A 179 7.95 0.44 -15.55
N ARG A 180 6.87 0.07 -14.84
CA ARG A 180 5.96 1.04 -14.20
C ARG A 180 6.65 1.97 -13.20
N VAL A 181 7.63 1.48 -12.44
CA VAL A 181 8.29 2.30 -11.41
C VAL A 181 9.01 3.49 -12.05
N LYS A 182 9.70 3.26 -13.18
CA LYS A 182 10.39 4.34 -13.90
C LYS A 182 9.41 5.37 -14.45
N ILE A 183 8.33 4.90 -15.08
CA ILE A 183 7.33 5.79 -15.70
C ILE A 183 6.62 6.62 -14.61
N ILE A 184 6.17 5.97 -13.54
CA ILE A 184 5.52 6.65 -12.40
C ILE A 184 6.49 7.70 -11.81
N ARG A 185 7.75 7.34 -11.58
CA ARG A 185 8.74 8.28 -11.01
C ARG A 185 8.92 9.50 -11.90
N ASN A 186 9.05 9.29 -13.23
CA ASN A 186 9.21 10.40 -14.17
C ASN A 186 8.01 11.36 -14.14
N GLU A 187 6.79 10.82 -14.12
CA GLU A 187 5.57 11.64 -14.09
C GLU A 187 5.42 12.42 -12.78
N LEU A 188 5.81 11.83 -11.67
CA LEU A 188 5.74 12.49 -10.36
C LEU A 188 6.79 13.62 -10.23
N GLU A 189 7.88 13.59 -11.00
CA GLU A 189 8.90 14.65 -11.00
C GLU A 189 8.61 15.81 -11.96
N UNK A 190 7.87 15.39 -12.69
CA UNK A 190 7.51 16.35 -13.68
C UNK A 190 6.47 17.26 -13.34
#